data_005387eb014ee90c6fd060cfb53493d4
#
_entry.id   005387eb014ee90c6fd060cfb53493d4
#
_cell.length_a   1.000
_cell.length_b   1.000
_cell.length_c   1.000
_cell.angle_alpha   90.00
_cell.angle_beta   90.00
_cell.angle_gamma   90.00
#
_symmetry.space_group_name_H-M   'P 1'
#
loop_
_entity.id
_entity.type
_entity.pdbx_description
1 polymer ?
#
loop_
_entity_poly.entity_id
_entity_poly.type
_entity_poly.pdbx_seq_one_letter_code
_entity_poly.pdbx_strand_id
1 'polypeptide(L)'
;MKKYRILFSSYGASHINMLMPVMRALRARGDVEVRILALTTAYAVARAEGFDTIGFADLWRDGDDVARAHGRRMAQGLDGQLVTIAESEAYLGLSYAELEAEAGVEGARQSYADQGRAAFLPVATVGRAIDDWQPHLVVTTNSPRAERALIMAAGQRGIPALALGDMFLGFEWQWMADNDFATRVAVLGESVRKHLVEKGRDPDTIAVTGNPAFDRLVGDDAVAGCKALRKRVGWQDRSGIAWTLPAVSPGDTRIAPVPDKLAILQRMVDRDPDLRIILRCHPNQNLDFGDLGDRFYVSPRDESVHAVIHAVDVLFTEFSMVGLEAALAGKPVVTNSSDDTIPYGPLGLTRDIGTIAELDDALTTALRDRPPPRHDLLGAPPTGTATANVIAEIDGLLQQVDPG
;
A
#
# COMPACT_ATOMS: atom_id res chain seq x y z
N MET A 1 -10.56 -18.67 -28.83
CA MET A 1 -11.39 -18.50 -27.62
C MET A 1 -11.44 -17.02 -27.31
N LYS A 2 -12.61 -16.46 -27.03
CA LYS A 2 -12.70 -15.08 -26.52
C LYS A 2 -12.03 -15.03 -25.16
N LYS A 3 -11.28 -13.96 -24.92
CA LYS A 3 -10.60 -13.74 -23.64
C LYS A 3 -11.42 -12.79 -22.78
N TYR A 4 -11.46 -13.04 -21.50
CA TYR A 4 -11.97 -12.05 -20.55
C TYR A 4 -11.06 -10.83 -20.53
N ARG A 5 -11.63 -9.64 -20.37
CA ARG A 5 -10.92 -8.37 -20.22
C ARG A 5 -11.08 -7.87 -18.80
N ILE A 6 -9.96 -7.62 -18.12
CA ILE A 6 -9.93 -7.16 -16.73
C ILE A 6 -9.26 -5.80 -16.68
N LEU A 7 -10.00 -4.77 -16.28
CA LEU A 7 -9.48 -3.43 -16.07
C LEU A 7 -9.06 -3.25 -14.62
N PHE A 8 -7.77 -3.06 -14.43
CA PHE A 8 -7.21 -2.69 -13.13
C PHE A 8 -7.14 -1.17 -12.96
N SER A 9 -7.08 -0.69 -11.71
CA SER A 9 -6.68 0.69 -11.42
C SER A 9 -5.85 0.78 -10.16
N SER A 10 -4.82 1.64 -10.20
CA SER A 10 -3.96 1.92 -9.05
C SER A 10 -3.51 3.37 -9.03
N TYR A 11 -3.60 3.97 -7.85
CA TYR A 11 -3.04 5.28 -7.58
C TYR A 11 -1.51 5.30 -7.60
N GLY A 12 -0.87 4.19 -7.18
CA GLY A 12 0.60 4.10 -7.04
C GLY A 12 1.05 3.81 -5.62
N ALA A 13 2.31 4.13 -5.31
CA ALA A 13 2.94 3.82 -4.03
C ALA A 13 2.81 2.33 -3.64
N SER A 14 2.32 2.00 -2.44
CA SER A 14 2.08 0.63 -1.98
C SER A 14 0.97 -0.09 -2.75
N HIS A 15 -0.02 0.64 -3.24
CA HIS A 15 -1.19 0.07 -3.92
C HIS A 15 -0.84 -0.72 -5.18
N ILE A 16 0.08 -0.21 -6.02
CA ILE A 16 0.50 -0.93 -7.23
C ILE A 16 1.20 -2.26 -6.88
N ASN A 17 1.87 -2.35 -5.73
CA ASN A 17 2.54 -3.57 -5.28
C ASN A 17 1.54 -4.68 -4.93
N MET A 18 0.30 -4.35 -4.57
CA MET A 18 -0.77 -5.34 -4.37
C MET A 18 -1.27 -5.92 -5.68
N LEU A 19 -1.39 -5.09 -6.72
CA LEU A 19 -1.97 -5.51 -8.00
C LEU A 19 -0.95 -6.21 -8.90
N MET A 20 0.33 -5.82 -8.86
CA MET A 20 1.36 -6.34 -9.76
C MET A 20 1.51 -7.87 -9.73
N PRO A 21 1.56 -8.56 -8.55
CA PRO A 21 1.63 -10.02 -8.52
C PRO A 21 0.43 -10.68 -9.20
N VAL A 22 -0.78 -10.16 -8.96
CA VAL A 22 -2.02 -10.64 -9.56
C VAL A 22 -2.01 -10.44 -11.08
N MET A 23 -1.68 -9.24 -11.55
CA MET A 23 -1.61 -8.92 -12.98
C MET A 23 -0.58 -9.78 -13.71
N ARG A 24 0.61 -10.02 -13.12
CA ARG A 24 1.64 -10.91 -13.69
C ARG A 24 1.14 -12.34 -13.83
N ALA A 25 0.51 -12.88 -12.79
CA ALA A 25 -0.01 -14.25 -12.80
C ALA A 25 -1.15 -14.42 -13.82
N LEU A 26 -2.06 -13.46 -13.91
CA LEU A 26 -3.14 -13.46 -14.91
C LEU A 26 -2.58 -13.37 -16.34
N ARG A 27 -1.61 -12.49 -16.58
CA ARG A 27 -0.95 -12.37 -17.89
C ARG A 27 -0.25 -13.67 -18.28
N ALA A 28 0.41 -14.34 -17.34
CA ALA A 28 1.11 -15.61 -17.57
C ALA A 28 0.15 -16.75 -17.94
N ARG A 29 -1.08 -16.74 -17.44
CA ARG A 29 -2.14 -17.70 -17.82
C ARG A 29 -2.53 -17.57 -19.29
N GLY A 30 -2.57 -16.36 -19.83
CA GLY A 30 -2.83 -16.10 -21.24
C GLY A 30 -4.30 -16.22 -21.68
N ASP A 31 -5.23 -16.52 -20.78
CA ASP A 31 -6.69 -16.65 -21.01
C ASP A 31 -7.45 -15.34 -20.77
N VAL A 32 -6.79 -14.31 -20.25
CA VAL A 32 -7.35 -12.99 -20.01
C VAL A 32 -6.50 -11.88 -20.67
N GLU A 33 -7.14 -10.75 -20.94
CA GLU A 33 -6.50 -9.51 -21.32
C GLU A 33 -6.49 -8.58 -20.12
N VAL A 34 -5.34 -7.99 -19.79
CA VAL A 34 -5.15 -7.13 -18.63
C VAL A 34 -4.76 -5.73 -19.10
N ARG A 35 -5.54 -4.74 -18.68
CA ARG A 35 -5.26 -3.31 -18.85
C ARG A 35 -5.29 -2.63 -17.48
N ILE A 36 -4.52 -1.56 -17.31
CA ILE A 36 -4.53 -0.77 -16.08
C ILE A 36 -4.70 0.72 -16.36
N LEU A 37 -5.67 1.35 -15.68
CA LEU A 37 -5.75 2.78 -15.50
C LEU A 37 -4.85 3.15 -14.32
N ALA A 38 -3.68 3.69 -14.61
CA ALA A 38 -2.63 3.93 -13.63
C ALA A 38 -2.38 5.42 -13.41
N LEU A 39 -2.29 5.81 -12.14
CA LEU A 39 -2.00 7.18 -11.72
C LEU A 39 -0.62 7.26 -11.06
N THR A 40 -0.04 8.44 -11.03
CA THR A 40 1.22 8.75 -10.34
C THR A 40 2.32 7.70 -10.61
N THR A 41 2.91 7.12 -9.58
CA THR A 41 4.00 6.13 -9.71
C THR A 41 3.56 4.80 -10.30
N ALA A 42 2.27 4.45 -10.24
CA ALA A 42 1.76 3.21 -10.84
C ALA A 42 1.94 3.19 -12.36
N TYR A 43 1.83 4.34 -13.03
CA TYR A 43 1.97 4.44 -14.48
C TYR A 43 3.36 3.97 -14.95
N ALA A 44 4.40 4.51 -14.34
CA ALA A 44 5.77 4.13 -14.68
C ALA A 44 6.06 2.65 -14.38
N VAL A 45 5.59 2.15 -13.24
CA VAL A 45 5.77 0.76 -12.82
C VAL A 45 5.08 -0.20 -13.79
N ALA A 46 3.80 0.03 -14.13
CA ALA A 46 3.04 -0.84 -15.03
C ALA A 46 3.62 -0.83 -16.46
N ARG A 47 4.03 0.34 -16.94
CA ARG A 47 4.69 0.50 -18.26
C ARG A 47 6.03 -0.22 -18.33
N ALA A 48 6.84 -0.11 -17.29
CA ALA A 48 8.14 -0.80 -17.21
C ALA A 48 7.98 -2.34 -17.26
N GLU A 49 6.88 -2.86 -16.75
CA GLU A 49 6.52 -4.28 -16.79
C GLU A 49 5.86 -4.71 -18.13
N GLY A 50 5.62 -3.77 -19.05
CA GLY A 50 5.02 -4.03 -20.35
C GLY A 50 3.52 -4.31 -20.32
N PHE A 51 2.80 -3.80 -19.31
CA PHE A 51 1.34 -3.87 -19.29
C PHE A 51 0.70 -2.81 -20.21
N ASP A 52 -0.46 -3.13 -20.77
CA ASP A 52 -1.33 -2.17 -21.44
C ASP A 52 -1.82 -1.15 -20.41
N THR A 53 -1.24 0.05 -20.46
CA THR A 53 -1.37 1.07 -19.42
C THR A 53 -1.93 2.34 -20.00
N ILE A 54 -3.02 2.83 -19.42
CA ILE A 54 -3.63 4.12 -19.73
C ILE A 54 -3.54 5.04 -18.51
N GLY A 55 -3.48 6.34 -18.76
CA GLY A 55 -3.55 7.40 -17.76
C GLY A 55 -4.78 8.28 -17.96
N PHE A 56 -4.88 9.36 -17.19
CA PHE A 56 -5.95 10.36 -17.38
C PHE A 56 -5.81 11.13 -18.71
N ALA A 57 -4.58 11.30 -19.20
CA ALA A 57 -4.35 11.93 -20.49
C ALA A 57 -4.98 11.15 -21.67
N ASP A 58 -5.15 9.84 -21.53
CA ASP A 58 -5.81 9.00 -22.53
C ASP A 58 -7.35 9.12 -22.50
N LEU A 59 -7.90 9.76 -21.45
CA LEU A 59 -9.34 9.90 -21.27
C LEU A 59 -9.91 11.19 -21.86
N TRP A 60 -9.09 12.07 -22.44
CA TRP A 60 -9.57 13.27 -23.11
C TRP A 60 -10.57 12.95 -24.23
N ARG A 61 -11.58 13.82 -24.38
CA ARG A 61 -12.56 13.78 -25.47
C ARG A 61 -12.62 15.12 -26.19
N ASP A 62 -13.14 15.09 -27.40
CA ASP A 62 -13.57 16.30 -28.07
C ASP A 62 -14.68 16.97 -27.24
N GLY A 63 -14.58 18.29 -27.05
CA GLY A 63 -15.49 19.04 -26.19
C GLY A 63 -15.04 19.21 -24.73
N ASP A 64 -13.92 18.61 -24.28
CA ASP A 64 -13.38 18.80 -22.93
C ASP A 64 -12.62 20.15 -22.76
N ASP A 65 -12.97 21.20 -23.51
CA ASP A 65 -12.24 22.47 -23.53
C ASP A 65 -12.21 23.15 -22.15
N VAL A 66 -13.32 23.12 -21.42
CA VAL A 66 -13.41 23.65 -20.05
C VAL A 66 -12.48 22.91 -19.13
N ALA A 67 -12.50 21.57 -19.17
CA ALA A 67 -11.60 20.73 -18.38
C ALA A 67 -10.13 20.96 -18.73
N ARG A 68 -9.80 21.15 -20.01
CA ARG A 68 -8.44 21.51 -20.46
C ARG A 68 -8.00 22.86 -19.91
N ALA A 69 -8.90 23.85 -19.86
CA ALA A 69 -8.60 25.17 -19.29
C ALA A 69 -8.33 25.05 -17.75
N HIS A 70 -9.15 24.29 -17.03
CA HIS A 70 -8.92 24.00 -15.62
C HIS A 70 -7.58 23.29 -15.40
N GLY A 71 -7.30 22.23 -16.17
CA GLY A 71 -6.08 21.47 -16.07
C GLY A 71 -4.82 22.32 -16.21
N ARG A 72 -4.72 23.11 -17.28
CA ARG A 72 -3.61 24.04 -17.50
C ARG A 72 -3.42 25.03 -16.35
N ARG A 73 -4.51 25.57 -15.81
CA ARG A 73 -4.45 26.50 -14.68
C ARG A 73 -3.98 25.83 -13.41
N MET A 74 -4.50 24.64 -13.10
CA MET A 74 -4.23 23.92 -11.84
C MET A 74 -2.88 23.21 -11.83
N ALA A 75 -2.32 22.89 -12.99
CA ALA A 75 -1.02 22.28 -13.11
C ALA A 75 0.15 23.29 -13.12
N GLN A 76 -0.15 24.60 -13.09
CA GLN A 76 0.90 25.64 -13.05
C GLN A 76 1.80 25.45 -11.84
N GLY A 77 3.13 25.45 -12.07
CA GLY A 77 4.15 25.29 -11.03
C GLY A 77 4.48 23.85 -10.64
N LEU A 78 3.84 22.86 -11.25
CA LEU A 78 4.26 21.47 -11.10
C LEU A 78 5.53 21.21 -11.92
N ASP A 79 6.46 20.41 -11.35
CA ASP A 79 7.78 20.13 -11.95
C ASP A 79 7.77 19.01 -13.01
N GLY A 80 6.72 18.20 -13.05
CA GLY A 80 6.57 17.09 -14.00
C GLY A 80 7.51 15.89 -13.75
N GLN A 81 8.25 15.85 -12.66
CA GLN A 81 9.26 14.80 -12.40
C GLN A 81 8.64 13.44 -12.05
N LEU A 82 7.66 13.42 -11.15
CA LEU A 82 6.97 12.19 -10.74
C LEU A 82 5.81 11.81 -11.67
N VAL A 83 5.10 12.83 -12.16
CA VAL A 83 3.95 12.70 -13.03
C VAL A 83 4.09 13.74 -14.12
N THR A 84 3.97 13.36 -15.38
CA THR A 84 4.09 14.32 -16.50
C THR A 84 3.09 15.47 -16.37
N ILE A 85 3.43 16.63 -16.90
CA ILE A 85 2.52 17.80 -16.89
C ILE A 85 1.21 17.46 -17.62
N ALA A 86 1.28 16.75 -18.75
CA ALA A 86 0.09 16.35 -19.51
C ALA A 86 -0.86 15.47 -18.67
N GLU A 87 -0.32 14.50 -17.91
CA GLU A 87 -1.11 13.66 -17.02
C GLU A 87 -1.68 14.44 -15.84
N SER A 88 -0.90 15.38 -15.30
CA SER A 88 -1.36 16.27 -14.22
C SER A 88 -2.49 17.20 -14.69
N GLU A 89 -2.37 17.80 -15.89
CA GLU A 89 -3.40 18.61 -16.50
C GLU A 89 -4.70 17.81 -16.73
N ALA A 90 -4.57 16.59 -17.22
CA ALA A 90 -5.71 15.73 -17.47
C ALA A 90 -6.42 15.33 -16.16
N TYR A 91 -5.67 14.83 -15.18
CA TYR A 91 -6.24 14.44 -13.89
C TYR A 91 -6.92 15.63 -13.19
N LEU A 92 -6.25 16.77 -13.08
CA LEU A 92 -6.78 17.93 -12.39
C LEU A 92 -7.95 18.54 -13.15
N GLY A 93 -7.82 18.66 -14.48
CA GLY A 93 -8.82 19.31 -15.32
C GLY A 93 -10.12 18.53 -15.42
N LEU A 94 -10.02 17.24 -15.76
CA LEU A 94 -11.18 16.37 -15.89
C LEU A 94 -11.91 16.21 -14.55
N SER A 95 -11.15 15.96 -13.47
CA SER A 95 -11.75 15.79 -12.13
C SER A 95 -12.40 17.07 -11.62
N TYR A 96 -11.80 18.24 -11.88
CA TYR A 96 -12.39 19.50 -11.45
C TYR A 96 -13.63 19.87 -12.27
N ALA A 97 -13.60 19.63 -13.60
CA ALA A 97 -14.77 19.88 -14.45
C ALA A 97 -15.96 18.99 -14.07
N GLU A 98 -15.72 17.74 -13.69
CA GLU A 98 -16.76 16.85 -13.18
C GLU A 98 -17.31 17.35 -11.84
N LEU A 99 -16.46 17.75 -10.90
CA LEU A 99 -16.87 18.36 -9.64
C LEU A 99 -17.71 19.64 -9.87
N GLU A 100 -17.33 20.44 -10.87
CA GLU A 100 -18.07 21.65 -11.25
C GLU A 100 -19.44 21.32 -11.86
N ALA A 101 -19.52 20.25 -12.65
CA ALA A 101 -20.78 19.78 -13.22
C ALA A 101 -21.76 19.28 -12.14
N GLU A 102 -21.23 18.68 -11.07
CA GLU A 102 -22.03 18.15 -9.96
C GLU A 102 -22.44 19.22 -8.94
N ALA A 103 -21.49 20.07 -8.51
CA ALA A 103 -21.68 21.01 -7.42
C ALA A 103 -21.95 22.47 -7.88
N GLY A 104 -21.86 22.72 -9.18
CA GLY A 104 -21.83 24.07 -9.75
C GLY A 104 -20.49 24.78 -9.51
N VAL A 105 -20.26 25.89 -10.23
CA VAL A 105 -18.97 26.61 -10.21
C VAL A 105 -18.55 27.02 -8.79
N GLU A 106 -19.45 27.58 -8.01
CA GLU A 106 -19.15 28.08 -6.67
C GLU A 106 -18.97 26.88 -5.67
N GLY A 107 -19.81 25.85 -5.77
CA GLY A 107 -19.70 24.65 -4.94
C GLY A 107 -18.38 23.91 -5.18
N ALA A 108 -17.97 23.77 -6.43
CA ALA A 108 -16.68 23.16 -6.79
C ALA A 108 -15.49 23.98 -6.26
N ARG A 109 -15.57 25.31 -6.40
CA ARG A 109 -14.54 26.23 -5.89
C ARG A 109 -14.38 26.09 -4.38
N GLN A 110 -15.49 26.07 -3.63
CA GLN A 110 -15.47 25.93 -2.17
C GLN A 110 -14.96 24.55 -1.76
N SER A 111 -15.49 23.48 -2.35
CA SER A 111 -15.07 22.11 -2.03
C SER A 111 -13.59 21.89 -2.28
N TYR A 112 -13.07 22.42 -3.39
CA TYR A 112 -11.64 22.31 -3.68
C TYR A 112 -10.77 23.20 -2.76
N ALA A 113 -11.26 24.37 -2.35
CA ALA A 113 -10.55 25.22 -1.39
C ALA A 113 -10.42 24.54 -0.01
N ASP A 114 -11.47 23.83 0.42
CA ASP A 114 -11.52 23.19 1.73
C ASP A 114 -10.77 21.85 1.76
N GLN A 115 -10.84 21.08 0.69
CA GLN A 115 -10.39 19.68 0.66
C GLN A 115 -9.27 19.41 -0.35
N GLY A 116 -8.98 20.35 -1.25
CA GLY A 116 -8.05 20.14 -2.33
C GLY A 116 -8.46 18.95 -3.21
N ARG A 117 -7.48 18.12 -3.57
CA ARG A 117 -7.73 16.94 -4.41
C ARG A 117 -8.59 15.87 -3.74
N ALA A 118 -8.84 15.94 -2.43
CA ALA A 118 -9.73 14.99 -1.75
C ALA A 118 -11.20 15.21 -2.14
N ALA A 119 -11.56 16.38 -2.67
CA ALA A 119 -12.88 16.66 -3.22
C ALA A 119 -13.19 15.90 -4.53
N PHE A 120 -12.19 15.30 -5.19
CA PHE A 120 -12.36 14.65 -6.49
C PHE A 120 -12.91 13.22 -6.37
N LEU A 121 -13.98 12.95 -7.12
CA LEU A 121 -14.54 11.61 -7.32
C LEU A 121 -14.99 11.49 -8.79
N PRO A 122 -14.07 11.35 -9.76
CA PRO A 122 -14.34 11.52 -11.18
C PRO A 122 -14.97 10.27 -11.84
N VAL A 123 -16.20 9.93 -11.46
CA VAL A 123 -16.90 8.69 -11.87
C VAL A 123 -17.19 8.66 -13.36
N ALA A 124 -17.70 9.77 -13.93
CA ALA A 124 -17.98 9.87 -15.37
C ALA A 124 -16.68 9.84 -16.18
N THR A 125 -15.65 10.51 -15.70
CA THR A 125 -14.34 10.59 -16.37
C THR A 125 -13.70 9.20 -16.46
N VAL A 126 -13.56 8.48 -15.34
CA VAL A 126 -12.93 7.12 -15.36
C VAL A 126 -13.85 6.10 -16.05
N GLY A 127 -15.15 6.34 -16.07
CA GLY A 127 -16.12 5.56 -16.83
C GLY A 127 -15.81 5.49 -18.34
N ARG A 128 -15.13 6.52 -18.89
CA ARG A 128 -14.66 6.53 -20.29
C ARG A 128 -13.73 5.33 -20.58
N ALA A 129 -12.86 4.97 -19.63
CA ALA A 129 -11.98 3.82 -19.78
C ALA A 129 -12.76 2.50 -19.87
N ILE A 130 -13.89 2.39 -19.16
CA ILE A 130 -14.80 1.25 -19.23
C ILE A 130 -15.50 1.25 -20.59
N ASP A 131 -16.04 2.37 -21.01
CA ASP A 131 -16.81 2.49 -22.26
C ASP A 131 -15.95 2.19 -23.50
N ASP A 132 -14.68 2.61 -23.48
CA ASP A 132 -13.74 2.38 -24.59
C ASP A 132 -13.28 0.93 -24.71
N TRP A 133 -13.14 0.23 -23.59
CA TRP A 133 -12.51 -1.09 -23.60
C TRP A 133 -13.47 -2.23 -23.26
N GLN A 134 -14.63 -1.91 -22.69
CA GLN A 134 -15.68 -2.88 -22.35
C GLN A 134 -15.12 -4.06 -21.51
N PRO A 135 -14.55 -3.82 -20.32
CA PRO A 135 -14.05 -4.89 -19.47
C PRO A 135 -15.19 -5.76 -18.94
N HIS A 136 -14.88 -7.02 -18.63
CA HIS A 136 -15.80 -7.96 -17.99
C HIS A 136 -15.71 -7.90 -16.46
N LEU A 137 -14.62 -7.35 -15.93
CA LEU A 137 -14.36 -7.18 -14.51
C LEU A 137 -13.47 -5.94 -14.27
N VAL A 138 -13.76 -5.23 -13.19
CA VAL A 138 -12.90 -4.15 -12.68
C VAL A 138 -12.24 -4.61 -11.39
N VAL A 139 -10.92 -4.37 -11.25
CA VAL A 139 -10.16 -4.69 -10.03
C VAL A 139 -9.36 -3.46 -9.61
N THR A 140 -9.55 -3.00 -8.37
CA THR A 140 -8.84 -1.84 -7.82
C THR A 140 -8.29 -2.16 -6.44
N THR A 141 -7.52 -1.23 -5.89
CA THR A 141 -7.32 -1.17 -4.44
C THR A 141 -8.36 -0.24 -3.79
N ASN A 142 -8.10 0.27 -2.61
CA ASN A 142 -9.05 1.02 -1.79
C ASN A 142 -8.83 2.55 -1.78
N SER A 143 -8.10 3.11 -2.74
CA SER A 143 -7.86 4.56 -2.80
C SER A 143 -9.17 5.36 -2.98
N PRO A 144 -9.35 6.48 -2.26
CA PRO A 144 -10.64 7.16 -2.11
C PRO A 144 -11.12 7.95 -3.34
N ARG A 145 -10.29 8.08 -4.37
CA ARG A 145 -10.57 8.97 -5.53
C ARG A 145 -10.82 8.16 -6.80
N ALA A 146 -9.86 8.10 -7.71
CA ALA A 146 -10.03 7.47 -9.02
C ALA A 146 -10.33 5.97 -8.96
N GLU A 147 -9.75 5.23 -8.01
CA GLU A 147 -10.04 3.82 -7.84
C GLU A 147 -11.47 3.61 -7.34
N ARG A 148 -11.88 4.36 -6.29
CA ARG A 148 -13.27 4.38 -5.82
C ARG A 148 -14.23 4.78 -6.93
N ALA A 149 -13.90 5.81 -7.69
CA ALA A 149 -14.71 6.28 -8.81
C ALA A 149 -14.86 5.18 -9.90
N LEU A 150 -13.81 4.41 -10.18
CA LEU A 150 -13.85 3.35 -11.19
C LEU A 150 -14.75 2.19 -10.75
N ILE A 151 -14.74 1.81 -9.46
CA ILE A 151 -15.69 0.84 -8.90
C ILE A 151 -17.13 1.32 -9.08
N MET A 152 -17.41 2.58 -8.73
CA MET A 152 -18.74 3.17 -8.89
C MET A 152 -19.17 3.22 -10.36
N ALA A 153 -18.26 3.59 -11.27
CA ALA A 153 -18.51 3.60 -12.71
C ALA A 153 -18.79 2.20 -13.26
N ALA A 154 -18.14 1.15 -12.74
CA ALA A 154 -18.41 -0.24 -13.07
C ALA A 154 -19.81 -0.66 -12.60
N GLY A 155 -20.17 -0.37 -11.35
CA GLY A 155 -21.50 -0.65 -10.80
C GLY A 155 -22.63 -0.02 -11.61
N GLN A 156 -22.47 1.25 -12.04
CA GLN A 156 -23.44 1.95 -12.91
C GLN A 156 -23.65 1.23 -14.26
N ARG A 157 -22.70 0.41 -14.70
CA ARG A 157 -22.72 -0.33 -15.97
C ARG A 157 -23.03 -1.82 -15.79
N GLY A 158 -23.33 -2.27 -14.56
CA GLY A 158 -23.56 -3.67 -14.25
C GLY A 158 -22.34 -4.56 -14.41
N ILE A 159 -21.13 -3.99 -14.40
CA ILE A 159 -19.87 -4.71 -14.47
C ILE A 159 -19.43 -5.08 -13.06
N PRO A 160 -19.16 -6.36 -12.76
CA PRO A 160 -18.69 -6.77 -11.46
C PRO A 160 -17.35 -6.10 -11.12
N ALA A 161 -17.14 -5.84 -9.82
CA ALA A 161 -15.93 -5.18 -9.34
C ALA A 161 -15.40 -5.86 -8.07
N LEU A 162 -14.06 -5.98 -8.00
CA LEU A 162 -13.33 -6.44 -6.82
C LEU A 162 -12.45 -5.31 -6.30
N ALA A 163 -12.63 -4.93 -5.04
CA ALA A 163 -11.77 -3.96 -4.37
C ALA A 163 -10.86 -4.64 -3.34
N LEU A 164 -9.54 -4.42 -3.43
CA LEU A 164 -8.56 -4.96 -2.49
C LEU A 164 -8.27 -3.92 -1.39
N GLY A 165 -8.55 -4.26 -0.15
CA GLY A 165 -8.17 -3.47 1.02
C GLY A 165 -6.70 -3.67 1.38
N ASP A 166 -5.94 -2.59 1.54
CA ASP A 166 -4.49 -2.69 1.71
C ASP A 166 -4.06 -3.05 3.13
N MET A 167 -4.76 -2.59 4.16
CA MET A 167 -4.41 -2.82 5.56
C MET A 167 -5.67 -3.07 6.42
N PHE A 168 -5.82 -2.24 7.46
CA PHE A 168 -6.89 -2.38 8.47
C PHE A 168 -8.14 -1.55 8.15
N LEU A 169 -8.15 -0.82 7.04
CA LEU A 169 -9.27 0.01 6.56
C LEU A 169 -9.75 1.03 7.61
N GLY A 170 -8.81 1.71 8.27
CA GLY A 170 -9.11 2.66 9.35
C GLY A 170 -9.99 3.84 8.95
N PHE A 171 -9.86 4.30 7.71
CA PHE A 171 -10.67 5.36 7.10
C PHE A 171 -11.54 4.82 5.96
N GLU A 172 -11.01 3.88 5.19
CA GLU A 172 -11.60 3.36 3.96
C GLU A 172 -12.86 2.53 4.21
N TRP A 173 -13.11 2.09 5.45
CA TRP A 173 -14.38 1.44 5.80
C TRP A 173 -15.60 2.27 5.42
N GLN A 174 -15.48 3.60 5.35
CA GLN A 174 -16.59 4.51 5.04
C GLN A 174 -17.23 4.23 3.67
N TRP A 175 -16.48 3.67 2.72
CA TRP A 175 -17.03 3.20 1.44
C TRP A 175 -16.88 1.69 1.23
N MET A 176 -15.85 1.09 1.80
CA MET A 176 -15.64 -0.37 1.67
C MET A 176 -16.71 -1.19 2.40
N ALA A 177 -17.39 -0.62 3.41
CA ALA A 177 -18.49 -1.25 4.11
C ALA A 177 -19.85 -1.07 3.43
N ASP A 178 -19.95 -0.22 2.42
CA ASP A 178 -21.17 -0.05 1.63
C ASP A 178 -21.38 -1.25 0.69
N ASN A 179 -22.55 -1.90 0.79
CA ASN A 179 -22.90 -3.08 0.00
C ASN A 179 -23.02 -2.80 -1.50
N ASP A 180 -23.31 -1.55 -1.88
CA ASP A 180 -23.41 -1.14 -3.28
C ASP A 180 -22.07 -0.69 -3.87
N PHE A 181 -21.00 -0.63 -3.07
CA PHE A 181 -19.71 -0.13 -3.52
C PHE A 181 -19.02 -1.05 -4.51
N ALA A 182 -18.83 -2.32 -4.18
CA ALA A 182 -18.17 -3.31 -5.03
C ALA A 182 -18.89 -4.66 -4.90
N THR A 183 -18.89 -5.47 -5.94
CA THR A 183 -19.44 -6.83 -5.92
C THR A 183 -18.80 -7.66 -4.83
N ARG A 184 -17.49 -7.51 -4.65
CA ARG A 184 -16.72 -8.17 -3.59
C ARG A 184 -15.58 -7.29 -3.12
N VAL A 185 -15.23 -7.41 -1.84
CA VAL A 185 -14.03 -6.80 -1.26
C VAL A 185 -13.11 -7.89 -0.73
N ALA A 186 -11.81 -7.74 -1.02
CA ALA A 186 -10.76 -8.64 -0.54
C ALA A 186 -10.01 -7.95 0.60
N VAL A 187 -9.82 -8.64 1.72
CA VAL A 187 -9.24 -8.07 2.94
C VAL A 187 -8.06 -8.88 3.46
N LEU A 188 -7.23 -8.22 4.27
CA LEU A 188 -6.00 -8.77 4.83
C LEU A 188 -6.23 -10.00 5.72
N GLY A 189 -7.27 -9.97 6.55
CA GLY A 189 -7.51 -11.03 7.54
C GLY A 189 -8.91 -10.95 8.15
N GLU A 190 -9.27 -11.95 8.96
CA GLU A 190 -10.58 -12.05 9.61
C GLU A 190 -10.87 -10.85 10.54
N SER A 191 -9.86 -10.25 11.16
CA SER A 191 -10.04 -9.04 11.96
C SER A 191 -10.60 -7.88 11.13
N VAL A 192 -10.11 -7.71 9.89
CA VAL A 192 -10.59 -6.68 8.96
C VAL A 192 -11.98 -7.02 8.42
N ARG A 193 -12.22 -8.31 8.10
CA ARG A 193 -13.55 -8.78 7.72
C ARG A 193 -14.57 -8.48 8.81
N LYS A 194 -14.27 -8.82 10.06
CA LYS A 194 -15.12 -8.52 11.21
C LYS A 194 -15.39 -7.03 11.33
N HIS A 195 -14.38 -6.19 11.18
CA HIS A 195 -14.54 -4.73 11.20
C HIS A 195 -15.53 -4.24 10.15
N LEU A 196 -15.44 -4.71 8.89
CA LEU A 196 -16.37 -4.31 7.84
C LEU A 196 -17.80 -4.82 8.09
N VAL A 197 -17.97 -6.05 8.63
CA VAL A 197 -19.28 -6.59 9.02
C VAL A 197 -19.90 -5.76 10.13
N GLU A 198 -19.13 -5.34 11.13
CA GLU A 198 -19.58 -4.44 12.21
C GLU A 198 -20.01 -3.05 11.68
N LYS A 199 -19.46 -2.65 10.52
CA LYS A 199 -19.84 -1.41 9.80
C LYS A 199 -21.01 -1.61 8.82
N GLY A 200 -21.55 -2.82 8.70
CA GLY A 200 -22.77 -3.11 7.94
C GLY A 200 -22.57 -3.82 6.60
N ARG A 201 -21.32 -4.21 6.24
CA ARG A 201 -21.09 -4.98 5.01
C ARG A 201 -21.58 -6.41 5.16
N ASP A 202 -22.26 -6.89 4.12
CA ASP A 202 -22.67 -8.29 4.00
C ASP A 202 -21.43 -9.22 4.05
N PRO A 203 -21.35 -10.14 5.03
CA PRO A 203 -20.22 -11.04 5.19
C PRO A 203 -19.94 -11.92 3.96
N ASP A 204 -20.96 -12.23 3.14
CA ASP A 204 -20.81 -13.06 1.94
C ASP A 204 -20.15 -12.33 0.77
N THR A 205 -20.03 -11.01 0.87
CA THR A 205 -19.34 -10.15 -0.11
C THR A 205 -17.89 -9.82 0.27
N ILE A 206 -17.39 -10.38 1.38
CA ILE A 206 -16.03 -10.14 1.88
C ILE A 206 -15.19 -11.41 1.77
N ALA A 207 -14.11 -11.37 1.01
CA ALA A 207 -13.13 -12.43 0.89
C ALA A 207 -11.89 -12.14 1.74
N VAL A 208 -11.46 -13.09 2.56
CA VAL A 208 -10.18 -13.00 3.30
C VAL A 208 -9.09 -13.60 2.43
N THR A 209 -8.37 -12.75 1.72
CA THR A 209 -7.35 -13.16 0.74
C THR A 209 -5.91 -12.97 1.21
N GLY A 210 -5.69 -12.14 2.23
CA GLY A 210 -4.37 -11.58 2.49
C GLY A 210 -4.05 -10.42 1.54
N ASN A 211 -2.82 -9.91 1.63
CA ASN A 211 -2.33 -8.85 0.76
C ASN A 211 -1.26 -9.40 -0.19
N PRO A 212 -1.48 -9.39 -1.53
CA PRO A 212 -0.54 -9.93 -2.50
C PRO A 212 0.86 -9.29 -2.47
N ALA A 213 0.99 -8.04 -2.00
CA ALA A 213 2.29 -7.39 -1.83
C ALA A 213 3.19 -8.15 -0.83
N PHE A 214 2.59 -8.85 0.13
CA PHE A 214 3.30 -9.58 1.18
C PHE A 214 3.74 -10.99 0.76
N ASP A 215 3.31 -11.48 -0.39
CA ASP A 215 3.78 -12.78 -0.91
C ASP A 215 5.29 -12.81 -1.12
N ARG A 216 5.90 -11.63 -1.36
CA ARG A 216 7.36 -11.49 -1.48
C ARG A 216 8.14 -11.73 -0.19
N LEU A 217 7.47 -11.70 0.97
CA LEU A 217 8.11 -11.95 2.26
C LEU A 217 8.69 -13.37 2.38
N VAL A 218 8.08 -14.34 1.70
CA VAL A 218 8.49 -15.75 1.75
C VAL A 218 9.16 -16.22 0.46
N GLY A 219 9.41 -15.30 -0.48
CA GLY A 219 10.06 -15.61 -1.76
C GLY A 219 11.56 -15.87 -1.63
N ASP A 220 12.12 -16.67 -2.55
CA ASP A 220 13.56 -16.97 -2.60
C ASP A 220 14.44 -15.71 -2.68
N ASP A 221 13.96 -14.66 -3.34
CA ASP A 221 14.65 -13.37 -3.45
C ASP A 221 14.87 -12.69 -2.09
N ALA A 222 13.90 -12.78 -1.17
CA ALA A 222 14.02 -12.21 0.17
C ALA A 222 15.11 -12.95 0.98
N VAL A 223 15.12 -14.27 0.89
CA VAL A 223 16.13 -15.12 1.56
C VAL A 223 17.52 -14.91 0.95
N ALA A 224 17.63 -14.85 -0.37
CA ALA A 224 18.89 -14.57 -1.06
C ALA A 224 19.42 -13.17 -0.74
N GLY A 225 18.53 -12.17 -0.73
CA GLY A 225 18.85 -10.79 -0.34
C GLY A 225 19.37 -10.68 1.09
N CYS A 226 18.74 -11.38 2.04
CA CYS A 226 19.22 -11.48 3.43
C CYS A 226 20.65 -12.02 3.51
N LYS A 227 20.94 -13.14 2.85
CA LYS A 227 22.28 -13.74 2.85
C LYS A 227 23.31 -12.79 2.25
N ALA A 228 22.98 -12.13 1.14
CA ALA A 228 23.84 -11.15 0.48
C ALA A 228 24.10 -9.94 1.41
N LEU A 229 23.07 -9.42 2.07
CA LEU A 229 23.18 -8.32 3.03
C LEU A 229 24.10 -8.69 4.19
N ARG A 230 23.81 -9.79 4.90
CA ARG A 230 24.61 -10.23 6.06
C ARG A 230 26.08 -10.47 5.69
N LYS A 231 26.33 -11.06 4.51
CA LYS A 231 27.70 -11.24 3.99
C LYS A 231 28.40 -9.91 3.73
N ARG A 232 27.71 -8.95 3.08
CA ARG A 232 28.28 -7.65 2.73
C ARG A 232 28.68 -6.85 3.95
N VAL A 233 27.86 -6.90 5.03
CA VAL A 233 28.15 -6.19 6.27
C VAL A 233 28.98 -7.00 7.26
N GLY A 234 29.35 -8.23 6.92
CA GLY A 234 30.20 -9.07 7.80
C GLY A 234 29.51 -9.60 9.06
N TRP A 235 28.18 -9.74 9.06
CA TRP A 235 27.38 -10.05 10.25
C TRP A 235 26.78 -11.47 10.24
N GLN A 236 27.42 -12.44 9.59
CA GLN A 236 26.84 -13.77 9.33
C GLN A 236 26.21 -14.44 10.57
N ASP A 237 26.93 -14.40 11.70
CA ASP A 237 26.53 -15.09 12.94
C ASP A 237 26.23 -14.12 14.11
N ARG A 238 25.86 -12.86 13.79
CA ARG A 238 25.58 -11.84 14.80
C ARG A 238 24.10 -11.63 15.01
N SER A 239 23.70 -11.26 16.23
CA SER A 239 22.34 -10.80 16.52
C SER A 239 22.08 -9.45 15.90
N GLY A 240 20.88 -9.23 15.40
CA GLY A 240 20.53 -8.01 14.66
C GLY A 240 19.19 -7.40 15.06
N ILE A 241 19.18 -6.09 15.20
CA ILE A 241 17.95 -5.27 15.26
C ILE A 241 17.90 -4.39 14.03
N ALA A 242 16.75 -4.31 13.38
CA ALA A 242 16.47 -3.25 12.43
C ALA A 242 15.57 -2.20 13.08
N TRP A 243 15.97 -0.94 12.97
CA TRP A 243 15.08 0.19 13.23
C TRP A 243 14.65 0.81 11.92
N THR A 244 13.36 0.68 11.61
CA THR A 244 12.74 1.28 10.43
C THR A 244 12.04 2.56 10.83
N LEU A 245 12.61 3.69 10.40
CA LEU A 245 12.14 5.02 10.77
C LEU A 245 10.96 5.42 9.87
N PRO A 246 9.85 5.90 10.43
CA PRO A 246 8.72 6.41 9.66
C PRO A 246 9.06 7.75 8.99
N ALA A 247 8.22 8.17 8.03
CA ALA A 247 8.26 9.55 7.55
C ALA A 247 7.76 10.48 8.66
N VAL A 248 8.60 11.39 9.11
CA VAL A 248 8.28 12.37 10.15
C VAL A 248 8.21 13.76 9.55
N SER A 249 7.11 14.46 9.80
CA SER A 249 6.99 15.88 9.48
C SER A 249 7.69 16.73 10.56
N PRO A 250 8.27 17.88 10.20
CA PRO A 250 8.80 18.80 11.19
C PRO A 250 7.73 19.18 12.24
N GLY A 251 8.06 18.99 13.54
CA GLY A 251 7.11 19.26 14.63
C GLY A 251 6.16 18.10 14.98
N ASP A 252 6.29 16.95 14.37
CA ASP A 252 5.52 15.76 14.76
C ASP A 252 5.96 15.26 16.14
N THR A 253 5.04 15.28 17.10
CA THR A 253 5.28 14.87 18.50
C THR A 253 4.78 13.45 18.80
N ARG A 254 4.24 12.74 17.82
CA ARG A 254 3.73 11.37 18.00
C ARG A 254 4.82 10.35 18.25
N ILE A 255 6.07 10.70 17.95
CA ILE A 255 7.24 9.83 18.15
C ILE A 255 8.33 10.55 18.94
N ALA A 256 9.05 9.80 19.75
CA ALA A 256 10.22 10.32 20.47
C ALA A 256 11.34 10.76 19.50
N PRO A 257 12.18 11.74 19.87
CA PRO A 257 13.27 12.21 19.03
C PRO A 257 14.21 11.09 18.58
N VAL A 258 14.70 11.19 17.35
CA VAL A 258 15.68 10.24 16.78
C VAL A 258 16.95 10.10 17.65
N PRO A 259 17.55 11.20 18.17
CA PRO A 259 18.73 11.10 19.00
C PRO A 259 18.54 10.26 20.27
N ASP A 260 17.37 10.33 20.92
CA ASP A 260 17.10 9.59 22.15
C ASP A 260 17.08 8.08 21.91
N LYS A 261 16.44 7.65 20.83
CA LYS A 261 16.40 6.23 20.42
C LYS A 261 17.78 5.75 20.00
N LEU A 262 18.51 6.56 19.25
CA LEU A 262 19.87 6.24 18.82
C LEU A 262 20.80 6.05 20.02
N ALA A 263 20.68 6.90 21.04
CA ALA A 263 21.45 6.78 22.28
C ALA A 263 21.14 5.48 23.05
N ILE A 264 19.88 5.01 23.00
CA ILE A 264 19.49 3.72 23.58
C ILE A 264 20.15 2.57 22.80
N LEU A 265 20.03 2.56 21.48
CA LEU A 265 20.62 1.53 20.62
C LEU A 265 22.15 1.50 20.75
N GLN A 266 22.80 2.68 20.89
CA GLN A 266 24.23 2.77 21.13
C GLN A 266 24.63 2.08 22.45
N ARG A 267 23.92 2.36 23.55
CA ARG A 267 24.17 1.69 24.85
C ARG A 267 23.98 0.18 24.77
N MET A 268 22.98 -0.30 24.03
CA MET A 268 22.77 -1.73 23.81
C MET A 268 23.95 -2.39 23.08
N VAL A 269 24.41 -1.75 22.01
CA VAL A 269 25.58 -2.19 21.24
C VAL A 269 26.85 -2.16 22.08
N ASP A 270 27.06 -1.15 22.93
CA ASP A 270 28.23 -1.06 23.82
C ASP A 270 28.25 -2.19 24.89
N ARG A 271 27.07 -2.60 25.33
CA ARG A 271 26.90 -3.67 26.31
C ARG A 271 27.02 -5.08 25.69
N ASP A 272 26.58 -5.25 24.45
CA ASP A 272 26.61 -6.54 23.74
C ASP A 272 27.51 -6.45 22.50
N PRO A 273 28.70 -7.09 22.51
CA PRO A 273 29.63 -7.05 21.39
C PRO A 273 29.14 -7.77 20.15
N ASP A 274 28.14 -8.65 20.28
CA ASP A 274 27.56 -9.41 19.17
C ASP A 274 26.35 -8.72 18.52
N LEU A 275 25.82 -7.70 19.17
CA LEU A 275 24.68 -6.95 18.64
C LEU A 275 25.07 -6.05 17.46
N ARG A 276 24.21 -6.04 16.45
CA ARG A 276 24.31 -5.21 15.23
C ARG A 276 23.00 -4.49 14.99
N ILE A 277 23.07 -3.28 14.46
CA ILE A 277 21.91 -2.42 14.22
C ILE A 277 21.83 -2.04 12.73
N ILE A 278 20.69 -2.27 12.11
CA ILE A 278 20.36 -1.69 10.81
C ILE A 278 19.44 -0.50 11.00
N LEU A 279 19.82 0.64 10.47
CA LEU A 279 18.98 1.83 10.41
C LEU A 279 18.40 1.96 8.99
N ARG A 280 17.07 2.00 8.88
CA ARG A 280 16.39 2.13 7.59
C ARG A 280 15.48 3.35 7.60
N CYS A 281 15.87 4.41 6.91
CA CYS A 281 15.03 5.60 6.73
C CYS A 281 13.85 5.31 5.79
N HIS A 282 12.75 6.02 6.03
CA HIS A 282 11.66 6.08 5.05
C HIS A 282 12.18 6.62 3.70
N PRO A 283 11.69 6.15 2.54
CA PRO A 283 12.15 6.61 1.23
C PRO A 283 12.12 8.14 1.03
N ASN A 284 11.21 8.83 1.70
CA ASN A 284 11.07 10.29 1.63
C ASN A 284 11.96 11.06 2.62
N GLN A 285 12.80 10.35 3.41
CA GLN A 285 13.68 10.97 4.39
C GLN A 285 15.13 10.63 4.10
N ASN A 286 16.00 11.59 4.40
CA ASN A 286 17.45 11.39 4.39
C ASN A 286 17.99 12.01 5.69
N LEU A 287 18.34 11.13 6.64
CA LEU A 287 18.91 11.53 7.91
C LEU A 287 20.39 11.24 7.90
N ASP A 288 21.16 12.20 8.38
CA ASP A 288 22.58 12.02 8.66
C ASP A 288 22.70 11.57 10.13
N PHE A 289 23.22 10.37 10.33
CA PHE A 289 23.43 9.81 11.67
C PHE A 289 24.85 10.06 12.19
N GLY A 290 25.72 10.71 11.43
CA GLY A 290 27.13 10.87 11.75
C GLY A 290 27.91 9.54 11.73
N ASP A 291 29.02 9.50 12.47
CA ASP A 291 29.84 8.28 12.61
C ASP A 291 29.28 7.42 13.75
N LEU A 292 28.69 6.29 13.38
CA LEU A 292 28.09 5.32 14.30
C LEU A 292 28.98 4.10 14.58
N GLY A 293 30.13 4.01 13.89
CA GLY A 293 31.02 2.84 13.98
C GLY A 293 30.50 1.61 13.20
N ASP A 294 31.29 0.54 13.20
CA ASP A 294 31.13 -0.67 12.35
C ASP A 294 29.97 -1.60 12.75
N ARG A 295 29.39 -1.37 13.92
CA ARG A 295 28.26 -2.17 14.42
C ARG A 295 26.88 -1.63 13.99
N PHE A 296 26.86 -0.48 13.32
CA PHE A 296 25.68 0.09 12.71
C PHE A 296 25.81 0.06 11.18
N TYR A 297 24.69 -0.19 10.53
CA TYR A 297 24.59 -0.16 9.08
C TYR A 297 23.37 0.68 8.67
N VAL A 298 23.62 1.75 7.93
CA VAL A 298 22.54 2.55 7.34
C VAL A 298 22.17 1.93 6.00
N SER A 299 20.99 1.34 5.95
CA SER A 299 20.48 0.67 4.74
C SER A 299 20.15 1.69 3.66
N PRO A 300 20.74 1.59 2.45
CA PRO A 300 20.45 2.49 1.34
C PRO A 300 19.03 2.32 0.83
N ARG A 301 18.52 3.36 0.14
CA ARG A 301 17.10 3.41 -0.29
C ARG A 301 16.71 2.30 -1.26
N ASP A 302 17.61 1.89 -2.12
CA ASP A 302 17.44 0.84 -3.13
C ASP A 302 17.57 -0.58 -2.57
N GLU A 303 17.99 -0.74 -1.31
CA GLU A 303 18.04 -2.03 -0.66
C GLU A 303 16.64 -2.56 -0.37
N SER A 304 16.42 -3.85 -0.62
CA SER A 304 15.14 -4.50 -0.35
C SER A 304 14.81 -4.46 1.15
N VAL A 305 13.66 -3.91 1.52
CA VAL A 305 13.16 -3.94 2.91
C VAL A 305 12.95 -5.38 3.38
N HIS A 306 12.56 -6.31 2.51
CA HIS A 306 12.39 -7.71 2.84
C HIS A 306 13.74 -8.37 3.18
N ALA A 307 14.82 -8.01 2.46
CA ALA A 307 16.16 -8.46 2.82
C ALA A 307 16.57 -7.96 4.23
N VAL A 308 16.25 -6.71 4.58
CA VAL A 308 16.48 -6.15 5.92
C VAL A 308 15.69 -6.90 6.98
N ILE A 309 14.37 -7.12 6.77
CA ILE A 309 13.52 -7.88 7.70
C ILE A 309 14.11 -9.27 7.98
N HIS A 310 14.51 -9.99 6.94
CA HIS A 310 15.09 -11.33 7.12
C HIS A 310 16.49 -11.29 7.72
N ALA A 311 17.25 -10.22 7.54
CA ALA A 311 18.62 -10.10 8.04
C ALA A 311 18.70 -9.88 9.57
N VAL A 312 17.61 -9.54 10.23
CA VAL A 312 17.59 -9.23 11.67
C VAL A 312 16.77 -10.23 12.48
N ASP A 313 16.96 -10.23 13.78
CA ASP A 313 16.22 -11.08 14.74
C ASP A 313 15.02 -10.36 15.30
N VAL A 314 15.08 -9.03 15.44
CA VAL A 314 14.02 -8.17 15.96
C VAL A 314 13.89 -6.92 15.09
N LEU A 315 12.66 -6.46 14.87
CA LEU A 315 12.39 -5.19 14.22
C LEU A 315 11.82 -4.19 15.23
N PHE A 316 12.32 -2.97 15.18
CA PHE A 316 11.76 -1.83 15.88
C PHE A 316 11.21 -0.81 14.88
N THR A 317 10.02 -0.31 15.14
CA THR A 317 9.42 0.77 14.35
C THR A 317 8.41 1.54 15.20
N GLU A 318 7.90 2.65 14.68
CA GLU A 318 6.81 3.38 15.31
C GLU A 318 5.46 2.95 14.73
N PHE A 319 5.07 3.46 13.56
CA PHE A 319 3.79 3.18 12.89
C PHE A 319 3.97 2.84 11.40
N SER A 320 5.00 2.09 11.05
CA SER A 320 5.29 1.72 9.67
C SER A 320 4.66 0.38 9.30
N MET A 321 4.21 0.25 8.04
CA MET A 321 3.79 -1.03 7.45
C MET A 321 4.87 -2.12 7.54
N VAL A 322 6.13 -1.74 7.60
CA VAL A 322 7.26 -2.67 7.75
C VAL A 322 7.13 -3.48 9.06
N GLY A 323 6.49 -2.93 10.09
CA GLY A 323 6.15 -3.67 11.31
C GLY A 323 5.21 -4.86 11.05
N LEU A 324 4.16 -4.64 10.25
CA LEU A 324 3.25 -5.71 9.83
C LEU A 324 3.99 -6.76 8.97
N GLU A 325 4.77 -6.31 7.99
CA GLU A 325 5.54 -7.21 7.14
C GLU A 325 6.52 -8.08 7.96
N ALA A 326 7.21 -7.48 8.94
CA ALA A 326 8.10 -8.21 9.82
C ALA A 326 7.36 -9.22 10.70
N ALA A 327 6.20 -8.84 11.26
CA ALA A 327 5.36 -9.75 12.02
C ALA A 327 4.86 -10.92 11.16
N LEU A 328 4.40 -10.66 9.93
CA LEU A 328 3.98 -11.70 8.98
C LEU A 328 5.15 -12.60 8.53
N ALA A 329 6.38 -12.08 8.53
CA ALA A 329 7.60 -12.86 8.33
C ALA A 329 8.06 -13.64 9.59
N GLY A 330 7.27 -13.61 10.66
CA GLY A 330 7.57 -14.32 11.92
C GLY A 330 8.61 -13.65 12.81
N LYS A 331 8.94 -12.38 12.57
CA LYS A 331 9.91 -11.63 13.39
C LYS A 331 9.23 -10.98 14.59
N PRO A 332 9.81 -11.04 15.79
CA PRO A 332 9.42 -10.18 16.89
C PRO A 332 9.50 -8.71 16.49
N VAL A 333 8.46 -7.94 16.80
CA VAL A 333 8.39 -6.52 16.50
C VAL A 333 8.11 -5.74 17.79
N VAL A 334 8.88 -4.69 18.02
CA VAL A 334 8.64 -3.70 19.07
C VAL A 334 8.14 -2.43 18.40
N THR A 335 7.07 -1.85 18.94
CA THR A 335 6.50 -0.59 18.43
C THR A 335 6.45 0.46 19.54
N ASN A 336 6.68 1.71 19.16
CA ASN A 336 6.49 2.87 20.01
C ASN A 336 5.63 3.89 19.26
N SER A 337 4.33 3.69 19.30
CA SER A 337 3.37 4.54 18.60
C SER A 337 2.28 5.00 19.57
N SER A 338 1.94 6.29 19.50
CA SER A 338 0.73 6.85 20.08
C SER A 338 -0.44 6.88 19.07
N ASP A 339 -0.27 6.26 17.91
CA ASP A 339 -1.26 6.25 16.83
C ASP A 339 -2.06 4.94 16.87
N ASP A 340 -3.30 5.01 17.35
CA ASP A 340 -4.21 3.87 17.45
C ASP A 340 -4.81 3.44 16.09
N THR A 341 -4.46 4.13 14.99
CA THR A 341 -4.98 3.78 13.65
C THR A 341 -4.45 2.46 13.13
N ILE A 342 -3.33 1.98 13.66
CA ILE A 342 -2.74 0.69 13.32
C ILE A 342 -2.77 -0.20 14.57
N PRO A 343 -3.70 -1.16 14.67
CA PRO A 343 -3.94 -1.96 15.89
C PRO A 343 -2.93 -3.11 16.05
N TYR A 344 -1.64 -2.84 15.95
CA TYR A 344 -0.60 -3.87 16.03
C TYR A 344 -0.60 -4.62 17.37
N GLY A 345 -0.56 -3.88 18.47
CA GLY A 345 -0.57 -4.45 19.82
C GLY A 345 -1.84 -5.23 20.13
N PRO A 346 -3.05 -4.64 19.96
CA PRO A 346 -4.31 -5.35 20.15
C PRO A 346 -4.45 -6.64 19.32
N LEU A 347 -3.82 -6.71 18.14
CA LEU A 347 -3.79 -7.92 17.32
C LEU A 347 -2.63 -8.87 17.68
N GLY A 348 -1.83 -8.55 18.70
CA GLY A 348 -0.72 -9.39 19.14
C GLY A 348 0.43 -9.50 18.11
N LEU A 349 0.47 -8.59 17.14
CA LEU A 349 1.49 -8.57 16.07
C LEU A 349 2.81 -7.97 16.55
N THR A 350 2.73 -7.09 17.56
CA THR A 350 3.88 -6.38 18.10
C THR A 350 3.81 -6.29 19.62
N ARG A 351 4.95 -6.02 20.25
CA ARG A 351 5.03 -5.53 21.63
C ARG A 351 5.05 -4.00 21.60
N ASP A 352 3.96 -3.37 21.98
CA ASP A 352 3.88 -1.92 22.07
C ASP A 352 4.50 -1.46 23.39
N ILE A 353 5.29 -0.38 23.33
CA ILE A 353 5.85 0.29 24.49
C ILE A 353 5.20 1.67 24.64
N GLY A 354 4.84 2.01 25.87
CA GLY A 354 4.19 3.29 26.18
C GLY A 354 5.15 4.46 26.18
N THR A 355 6.40 4.21 26.53
CA THR A 355 7.44 5.23 26.63
C THR A 355 8.76 4.75 26.05
N ILE A 356 9.57 5.70 25.56
CA ILE A 356 10.90 5.39 25.05
C ILE A 356 11.84 4.76 26.09
N ALA A 357 11.60 5.01 27.38
CA ALA A 357 12.38 4.42 28.46
C ALA A 357 12.29 2.88 28.51
N GLU A 358 11.19 2.31 27.98
CA GLU A 358 10.96 0.87 27.93
C GLU A 358 11.68 0.18 26.74
N LEU A 359 12.23 0.96 25.79
CA LEU A 359 12.76 0.43 24.53
C LEU A 359 13.90 -0.57 24.73
N ASP A 360 14.88 -0.27 25.60
CA ASP A 360 16.01 -1.16 25.88
C ASP A 360 15.54 -2.52 26.42
N ASP A 361 14.66 -2.51 27.43
CA ASP A 361 14.11 -3.76 28.01
C ASP A 361 13.28 -4.55 26.98
N ALA A 362 12.45 -3.83 26.21
CA ALA A 362 11.61 -4.46 25.21
C ALA A 362 12.44 -5.15 24.12
N LEU A 363 13.45 -4.48 23.58
CA LEU A 363 14.34 -5.03 22.55
C LEU A 363 15.20 -6.17 23.11
N THR A 364 15.76 -6.02 24.32
CA THR A 364 16.55 -7.07 25.00
C THR A 364 15.71 -8.32 25.22
N THR A 365 14.47 -8.15 25.69
CA THR A 365 13.53 -9.26 25.87
C THR A 365 13.19 -9.93 24.54
N ALA A 366 12.90 -9.15 23.50
CA ALA A 366 12.59 -9.67 22.18
C ALA A 366 13.75 -10.46 21.56
N LEU A 367 14.99 -10.00 21.73
CA LEU A 367 16.20 -10.71 21.28
C LEU A 367 16.42 -12.04 22.01
N ARG A 368 16.17 -12.06 23.33
CA ARG A 368 16.37 -13.24 24.18
C ARG A 368 15.30 -14.28 23.95
N ASP A 369 14.05 -13.88 24.03
CA ASP A 369 12.89 -14.78 24.08
C ASP A 369 12.32 -15.10 22.70
N ARG A 370 12.58 -14.24 21.72
CA ARG A 370 12.12 -14.35 20.31
C ARG A 370 10.64 -14.76 20.22
N PRO A 371 9.73 -14.06 20.91
CA PRO A 371 8.33 -14.43 20.90
C PRO A 371 7.77 -14.35 19.48
N PRO A 372 7.11 -15.41 18.96
CA PRO A 372 6.49 -15.34 17.64
C PRO A 372 5.30 -14.37 17.70
N PRO A 373 5.07 -13.57 16.64
CA PRO A 373 3.87 -12.76 16.51
C PRO A 373 2.60 -13.61 16.53
N ARG A 374 1.52 -13.06 17.08
CA ARG A 374 0.22 -13.72 17.18
C ARG A 374 -0.58 -13.47 15.89
N HIS A 375 -0.43 -14.36 14.91
CA HIS A 375 -1.14 -14.26 13.63
C HIS A 375 -2.63 -14.67 13.72
N ASP A 376 -2.98 -15.43 14.76
CA ASP A 376 -4.34 -15.93 14.99
C ASP A 376 -5.37 -14.81 15.19
N LEU A 377 -4.99 -13.72 15.84
CA LEU A 377 -5.90 -12.57 16.05
C LEU A 377 -6.13 -11.75 14.77
N LEU A 378 -5.14 -11.68 13.89
CA LEU A 378 -5.30 -11.08 12.57
C LEU A 378 -6.16 -11.99 11.68
N GLY A 379 -5.97 -13.31 11.77
CA GLY A 379 -6.67 -14.30 10.94
C GLY A 379 -6.36 -14.16 9.46
N ALA A 380 -5.12 -13.75 9.12
CA ALA A 380 -4.68 -13.69 7.73
C ALA A 380 -4.40 -15.10 7.19
N PRO A 381 -4.61 -15.35 5.88
CA PRO A 381 -4.14 -16.56 5.23
C PRO A 381 -2.61 -16.71 5.34
N PRO A 382 -2.07 -17.91 5.10
CA PRO A 382 -0.62 -18.11 5.09
C PRO A 382 0.08 -17.13 4.14
N THR A 383 1.17 -16.52 4.59
CA THR A 383 1.98 -15.61 3.77
C THR A 383 2.47 -16.34 2.51
N GLY A 384 2.38 -15.71 1.36
CA GLY A 384 2.72 -16.33 0.06
C GLY A 384 1.52 -16.90 -0.70
N THR A 385 0.30 -16.83 -0.15
CA THR A 385 -0.90 -17.36 -0.82
C THR A 385 -1.86 -16.28 -1.31
N ALA A 386 -1.64 -15.01 -0.96
CA ALA A 386 -2.60 -13.95 -1.21
C ALA A 386 -2.88 -13.70 -2.71
N THR A 387 -1.85 -13.76 -3.55
CA THR A 387 -2.01 -13.64 -5.00
C THR A 387 -2.94 -14.73 -5.55
N ALA A 388 -2.75 -15.98 -5.14
CA ALA A 388 -3.58 -17.09 -5.58
C ALA A 388 -5.02 -16.96 -5.08
N ASN A 389 -5.22 -16.50 -3.83
CA ASN A 389 -6.53 -16.26 -3.25
C ASN A 389 -7.29 -15.16 -4.01
N VAL A 390 -6.62 -14.04 -4.33
CA VAL A 390 -7.24 -12.95 -5.12
C VAL A 390 -7.59 -13.43 -6.53
N ILE A 391 -6.77 -14.25 -7.17
CA ILE A 391 -7.07 -14.84 -8.49
C ILE A 391 -8.29 -15.75 -8.42
N ALA A 392 -8.45 -16.54 -7.35
CA ALA A 392 -9.64 -17.37 -7.15
C ALA A 392 -10.93 -16.52 -7.06
N GLU A 393 -10.88 -15.36 -6.38
CA GLU A 393 -12.00 -14.43 -6.35
C GLU A 393 -12.30 -13.82 -7.73
N ILE A 394 -11.26 -13.45 -8.48
CA ILE A 394 -11.40 -12.96 -9.86
C ILE A 394 -12.08 -14.03 -10.73
N ASP A 395 -11.62 -15.28 -10.68
CA ASP A 395 -12.17 -16.39 -11.44
C ASP A 395 -13.66 -16.64 -11.07
N GLY A 396 -13.99 -16.57 -9.78
CA GLY A 396 -15.37 -16.69 -9.30
C GLY A 396 -16.30 -15.60 -9.84
N LEU A 397 -15.81 -14.37 -9.94
CA LEU A 397 -16.57 -13.26 -10.52
C LEU A 397 -16.70 -13.38 -12.04
N LEU A 398 -15.66 -13.80 -12.74
CA LEU A 398 -15.69 -13.99 -14.20
C LEU A 398 -16.61 -15.12 -14.64
N GLN A 399 -16.77 -16.18 -13.83
CA GLN A 399 -17.73 -17.26 -14.12
C GLN A 399 -19.19 -16.82 -14.14
N GLN A 400 -19.49 -15.67 -13.53
CA GLN A 400 -20.84 -15.10 -13.50
C GLN A 400 -21.12 -14.18 -14.69
N VAL A 401 -20.13 -13.93 -15.54
CA VAL A 401 -20.20 -13.01 -16.67
C VAL A 401 -20.06 -13.78 -17.98
N ASP A 402 -20.93 -13.50 -18.94
CA ASP A 402 -20.79 -14.02 -20.31
C ASP A 402 -19.62 -13.31 -21.01
N PRO A 403 -18.63 -14.01 -21.55
CA PRO A 403 -17.52 -13.38 -22.26
C PRO A 403 -17.93 -12.74 -23.60
N GLY A 404 -19.22 -12.85 -24.01
CA GLY A 404 -19.82 -12.22 -25.18
C GLY A 404 -19.48 -12.91 -26.53
#